data_729dbe8d41b9a7c38f25d6c4d8e35501
#
_entry.id   729dbe8d41b9a7c38f25d6c4d8e35501
#
_cell.length_a   1.000
_cell.length_b   1.000
_cell.length_c   1.000
_cell.angle_alpha   90.00
_cell.angle_beta   90.00
_cell.angle_gamma   90.00
#
_symmetry.space_group_name_H-M   'P 1'
#
loop_
_entity.id
_entity.type
_entity.pdbx_description
1 polymer ?
#
loop_
_entity_poly.entity_id
_entity_poly.type
_entity_poly.pdbx_seq_one_letter_code
_entity_poly.pdbx_strand_id
1 'polypeptide(L)'
;EVSVKVKEDVSIKKAALYYQIGQDGDEIEISLKLTDGEQNDGIYGAVLDADILEEGELNLRAEITDYADNITKIEKTMQILPGIKVPWKQDFEEDMQGFLIEGNWKLSHRESAAEPEMPDDGNTYIGIDGGQSTFEKRVDSYLYLPPVDLSDMNEGDSVFLSADMYVGFTGISLSEIQASYTGDEDDWEVVYNLTKRPDITERKWEHNTYSLSKYAGNSKPLLLRFYFFGHDADSGVGWYLDNLELDTAGSEIPEKVTGLKAVVDQKGLCISFVKVEEPDVENYRIERRSADSEFEEVAMLDKDAKE
;
A
#
# COMPACT_ATOMS: atom_id res chain seq x y z
N GLU A 1 7.92 -17.40 0.77
CA GLU A 1 8.43 -18.53 -0.03
C GLU A 1 9.87 -18.29 -0.45
N VAL A 2 10.71 -19.34 -0.46
CA VAL A 2 12.10 -19.29 -0.97
C VAL A 2 12.19 -20.25 -2.14
N SER A 3 12.70 -19.79 -3.28
CA SER A 3 12.87 -20.61 -4.46
C SER A 3 14.28 -20.50 -5.05
N VAL A 4 14.77 -21.60 -5.63
CA VAL A 4 16.07 -21.70 -6.29
C VAL A 4 15.91 -22.37 -7.64
N LYS A 5 16.36 -21.70 -8.70
CA LYS A 5 16.43 -22.33 -10.04
C LYS A 5 17.68 -23.19 -10.11
N VAL A 6 17.49 -24.45 -10.46
CA VAL A 6 18.56 -25.42 -10.56
C VAL A 6 18.62 -25.97 -11.97
N LYS A 7 19.87 -26.09 -12.49
CA LYS A 7 20.14 -26.76 -13.74
C LYS A 7 21.33 -27.69 -13.57
N GLU A 8 21.11 -28.96 -13.83
CA GLU A 8 22.09 -30.04 -13.63
C GLU A 8 22.02 -31.02 -14.81
N ASP A 9 23.18 -31.54 -15.21
CA ASP A 9 23.27 -32.43 -16.40
C ASP A 9 22.75 -33.84 -16.15
N VAL A 10 22.73 -34.30 -14.88
CA VAL A 10 22.36 -35.68 -14.55
C VAL A 10 21.07 -35.70 -13.73
N SER A 11 21.18 -35.54 -12.44
CA SER A 11 20.04 -35.53 -11.53
C SER A 11 20.45 -34.99 -10.16
N ILE A 12 19.51 -34.35 -9.47
CA ILE A 12 19.70 -33.85 -8.13
C ILE A 12 19.43 -34.98 -7.14
N LYS A 13 20.38 -35.23 -6.23
CA LYS A 13 20.28 -36.19 -5.13
C LYS A 13 19.61 -35.58 -3.92
N LYS A 14 19.93 -34.30 -3.59
CA LYS A 14 19.39 -33.56 -2.46
C LYS A 14 19.31 -32.08 -2.80
N ALA A 15 18.21 -31.45 -2.43
CA ALA A 15 18.06 -29.99 -2.41
C ALA A 15 17.59 -29.58 -1.01
N ALA A 16 18.35 -28.71 -0.35
CA ALA A 16 18.09 -28.28 1.02
C ALA A 16 18.25 -26.76 1.14
N LEU A 17 17.41 -26.14 1.95
CA LEU A 17 17.56 -24.77 2.42
C LEU A 17 17.94 -24.81 3.90
N TYR A 18 18.97 -24.09 4.22
CA TYR A 18 19.38 -23.78 5.58
C TYR A 18 19.04 -22.34 5.86
N TYR A 19 18.43 -22.07 7.01
CA TYR A 19 18.18 -20.71 7.45
C TYR A 19 18.61 -20.50 8.91
N GLN A 20 19.03 -19.28 9.22
CA GLN A 20 19.49 -18.86 10.54
C GLN A 20 18.97 -17.43 10.79
N ILE A 21 18.35 -17.20 11.94
CA ILE A 21 17.89 -15.88 12.36
C ILE A 21 18.91 -15.29 13.33
N GLY A 22 19.42 -14.09 13.00
CA GLY A 22 20.51 -13.46 13.70
C GLY A 22 21.84 -14.20 13.52
N GLN A 23 22.90 -13.65 14.09
CA GLN A 23 24.25 -14.24 13.98
C GLN A 23 24.50 -15.42 14.92
N ASP A 24 23.74 -15.46 16.02
CA ASP A 24 23.91 -16.48 17.09
C ASP A 24 22.78 -17.54 17.09
N GLY A 25 21.83 -17.46 16.16
CA GLY A 25 20.72 -18.42 16.03
C GLY A 25 21.19 -19.80 15.55
N ASP A 26 20.40 -20.83 15.83
CA ASP A 26 20.63 -22.16 15.28
C ASP A 26 20.35 -22.19 13.78
N GLU A 27 21.19 -22.88 13.01
CA GLU A 27 20.94 -23.14 11.60
C GLU A 27 19.94 -24.31 11.46
N ILE A 28 18.82 -24.07 10.77
CA ILE A 28 17.73 -25.03 10.60
C ILE A 28 17.70 -25.48 9.14
N GLU A 29 17.69 -26.80 8.92
CA GLU A 29 17.59 -27.40 7.59
C GLU A 29 16.12 -27.71 7.25
N ILE A 30 15.70 -27.31 6.04
CA ILE A 30 14.44 -27.74 5.43
C ILE A 30 14.68 -28.26 4.00
N SER A 31 13.87 -29.22 3.57
CA SER A 31 13.99 -29.79 2.22
C SER A 31 13.35 -28.84 1.20
N LEU A 32 14.08 -28.53 0.15
CA LEU A 32 13.52 -27.89 -1.05
C LEU A 32 12.81 -28.94 -1.90
N LYS A 33 11.60 -28.62 -2.38
CA LYS A 33 10.80 -29.47 -3.25
C LYS A 33 10.74 -28.88 -4.64
N LEU A 34 10.73 -29.75 -5.65
CA LEU A 34 10.48 -29.31 -7.03
C LEU A 34 9.06 -28.70 -7.11
N THR A 35 8.96 -27.43 -7.50
CA THR A 35 7.71 -26.68 -7.64
C THR A 35 7.35 -26.46 -9.09
N ASP A 36 8.36 -26.39 -9.99
CA ASP A 36 8.15 -26.22 -11.42
C ASP A 36 9.32 -26.82 -12.22
N GLY A 37 9.06 -27.27 -13.46
CA GLY A 37 10.06 -27.85 -14.34
C GLY A 37 10.35 -29.33 -14.07
N GLU A 38 11.57 -29.77 -14.41
CA GLU A 38 12.05 -31.16 -14.27
C GLU A 38 13.11 -31.28 -13.18
N GLN A 39 13.38 -32.50 -12.70
CA GLN A 39 14.33 -32.73 -11.59
C GLN A 39 15.74 -32.18 -11.84
N ASN A 40 16.18 -32.09 -13.07
CA ASN A 40 17.48 -31.59 -13.46
C ASN A 40 17.47 -30.19 -14.11
N ASP A 41 16.31 -29.65 -14.42
CA ASP A 41 16.13 -28.28 -14.90
C ASP A 41 14.79 -27.74 -14.39
N GLY A 42 14.77 -27.25 -13.17
CA GLY A 42 13.54 -26.84 -12.50
C GLY A 42 13.73 -25.84 -11.38
N ILE A 43 12.62 -25.46 -10.78
CA ILE A 43 12.56 -24.58 -9.61
C ILE A 43 12.28 -25.43 -8.38
N TYR A 44 13.13 -25.28 -7.38
CA TYR A 44 12.99 -25.93 -6.09
C TYR A 44 12.64 -24.90 -5.03
N GLY A 45 11.57 -25.10 -4.28
CA GLY A 45 11.05 -24.14 -3.31
C GLY A 45 10.73 -24.74 -1.95
N ALA A 46 10.67 -23.87 -0.96
CA ALA A 46 10.16 -24.13 0.37
C ALA A 46 9.47 -22.88 0.93
N VAL A 47 8.46 -23.10 1.76
CA VAL A 47 7.82 -22.03 2.54
C VAL A 47 8.45 -22.03 3.93
N LEU A 48 8.97 -20.90 4.34
CA LEU A 48 9.32 -20.62 5.74
C LEU A 48 8.02 -20.21 6.45
N ASP A 49 7.77 -20.80 7.60
CA ASP A 49 6.65 -20.37 8.43
C ASP A 49 6.87 -18.95 8.93
N ALA A 50 5.91 -18.08 8.71
CA ALA A 50 6.02 -16.68 9.14
C ALA A 50 6.12 -16.55 10.67
N ASP A 51 5.49 -17.47 11.41
CA ASP A 51 5.48 -17.47 12.88
C ASP A 51 6.86 -17.73 13.52
N ILE A 52 7.81 -18.26 12.74
CA ILE A 52 9.18 -18.51 13.21
C ILE A 52 10.17 -17.43 12.78
N LEU A 53 9.74 -16.49 11.95
CA LEU A 53 10.59 -15.41 11.45
C LEU A 53 10.50 -14.21 12.39
N GLU A 54 11.47 -14.14 13.30
CA GLU A 54 11.64 -12.99 14.19
C GLU A 54 12.35 -11.83 13.46
N GLU A 55 12.13 -10.61 13.95
CA GLU A 55 12.83 -9.41 13.50
C GLU A 55 14.35 -9.58 13.59
N GLY A 56 15.06 -9.17 12.55
CA GLY A 56 16.51 -9.21 12.49
C GLY A 56 17.09 -9.73 11.19
N GLU A 57 18.35 -10.12 11.23
CA GLU A 57 19.06 -10.67 10.09
C GLU A 57 18.64 -12.12 9.83
N LEU A 58 18.18 -12.41 8.63
CA LEU A 58 17.88 -13.77 8.13
C LEU A 58 18.95 -14.19 7.14
N ASN A 59 19.72 -15.20 7.50
CA ASN A 59 20.71 -15.81 6.64
C ASN A 59 20.12 -17.06 5.99
N LEU A 60 20.15 -17.12 4.67
CA LEU A 60 19.65 -18.21 3.85
C LEU A 60 20.82 -18.85 3.10
N ARG A 61 20.84 -20.18 3.07
CA ARG A 61 21.82 -20.95 2.29
C ARG A 61 21.12 -22.13 1.62
N ALA A 62 21.04 -22.12 0.30
CA ALA A 62 20.56 -23.27 -0.44
C ALA A 62 21.75 -24.16 -0.84
N GLU A 63 21.59 -25.47 -0.62
CA GLU A 63 22.57 -26.49 -1.04
C GLU A 63 21.92 -27.49 -1.97
N ILE A 64 22.52 -27.67 -3.14
CA ILE A 64 22.11 -28.65 -4.15
C ILE A 64 23.23 -29.68 -4.28
N THR A 65 22.90 -30.95 -4.08
CA THR A 65 23.83 -32.06 -4.16
C THR A 65 23.45 -32.98 -5.34
N ASP A 66 24.38 -33.30 -6.20
CA ASP A 66 24.22 -34.26 -7.29
C ASP A 66 24.49 -35.73 -6.85
N TYR A 67 24.31 -36.67 -7.74
CA TYR A 67 24.59 -38.09 -7.45
C TYR A 67 26.10 -38.44 -7.39
N ALA A 68 26.97 -37.52 -7.77
CA ALA A 68 28.42 -37.65 -7.59
C ALA A 68 28.94 -37.02 -6.27
N ASP A 69 27.99 -36.56 -5.42
CA ASP A 69 28.24 -35.87 -4.16
C ASP A 69 28.91 -34.49 -4.30
N ASN A 70 28.83 -33.87 -5.48
CA ASN A 70 29.20 -32.49 -5.63
C ASN A 70 28.11 -31.58 -5.03
N ILE A 71 28.56 -30.52 -4.35
CA ILE A 71 27.64 -29.58 -3.67
C ILE A 71 27.83 -28.18 -4.26
N THR A 72 26.69 -27.60 -4.70
CA THR A 72 26.62 -26.18 -5.06
C THR A 72 25.86 -25.45 -3.97
N LYS A 73 26.36 -24.26 -3.59
CA LYS A 73 25.78 -23.43 -2.54
C LYS A 73 25.45 -22.03 -3.07
N ILE A 74 24.32 -21.51 -2.62
CA ILE A 74 23.92 -20.11 -2.84
C ILE A 74 23.55 -19.54 -1.47
N GLU A 75 24.09 -18.39 -1.14
CA GLU A 75 23.86 -17.72 0.14
C GLU A 75 23.19 -16.35 -0.11
N LYS A 76 22.29 -15.98 0.77
CA LYS A 76 21.63 -14.67 0.76
C LYS A 76 21.33 -14.25 2.18
N THR A 77 21.71 -13.03 2.52
CA THR A 77 21.30 -12.39 3.78
C THR A 77 20.24 -11.33 3.47
N MET A 78 19.23 -11.23 4.31
CA MET A 78 18.17 -10.23 4.25
C MET A 78 17.78 -9.79 5.67
N GLN A 79 17.17 -8.62 5.77
CA GLN A 79 16.64 -8.12 7.04
C GLN A 79 15.13 -8.42 7.10
N ILE A 80 14.70 -8.99 8.22
CA ILE A 80 13.30 -9.05 8.61
C ILE A 80 13.05 -7.80 9.42
N LEU A 81 12.26 -6.88 8.88
CA LEU A 81 11.92 -5.64 9.55
C LEU A 81 10.64 -5.80 10.35
N PRO A 82 10.52 -5.08 11.48
CA PRO A 82 9.26 -5.06 12.22
C PRO A 82 8.18 -4.44 11.34
N GLY A 83 6.96 -4.88 11.53
CA GLY A 83 5.79 -4.19 10.98
C GLY A 83 5.67 -2.79 11.61
N ILE A 84 5.21 -1.84 10.83
CA ILE A 84 4.86 -0.52 11.35
C ILE A 84 3.51 -0.60 12.07
N LYS A 85 3.39 0.14 13.18
CA LYS A 85 2.17 0.23 13.99
C LYS A 85 1.54 1.60 13.84
N VAL A 86 0.24 1.66 14.04
CA VAL A 86 -0.51 2.93 14.09
C VAL A 86 -0.34 3.56 15.49
N PRO A 87 -0.03 4.89 15.59
CA PRO A 87 0.21 5.84 14.51
C PRO A 87 1.61 5.75 13.90
N TRP A 88 1.73 6.05 12.61
CA TRP A 88 3.02 6.06 11.91
C TRP A 88 3.03 7.16 10.83
N LYS A 89 4.21 7.75 10.59
CA LYS A 89 4.42 8.80 9.58
C LYS A 89 5.71 8.58 8.82
N GLN A 90 5.72 9.00 7.55
CA GLN A 90 6.89 9.04 6.68
C GLN A 90 6.84 10.26 5.78
N ASP A 91 7.84 11.13 5.91
CA ASP A 91 8.02 12.36 5.14
C ASP A 91 9.17 12.27 4.13
N PHE A 92 9.80 11.11 4.01
CA PHE A 92 10.92 10.80 3.12
C PHE A 92 12.19 11.66 3.30
N GLU A 93 12.27 12.49 4.32
CA GLU A 93 13.43 13.38 4.54
C GLU A 93 14.66 12.67 5.10
N GLU A 94 14.46 11.59 5.85
CA GLU A 94 15.57 10.86 6.48
C GLU A 94 15.93 9.58 5.71
N ASP A 95 14.99 8.66 5.56
CA ASP A 95 15.21 7.37 4.89
C ASP A 95 13.91 6.72 4.38
N MET A 96 14.04 5.56 3.75
CA MET A 96 12.95 4.71 3.28
C MET A 96 13.01 3.32 3.91
N GLN A 97 13.38 3.23 5.17
CA GLN A 97 13.55 1.94 5.82
C GLN A 97 12.26 1.10 5.75
N GLY A 98 12.39 -0.12 5.24
CA GLY A 98 11.30 -1.06 5.11
C GLY A 98 10.46 -0.92 3.85
N PHE A 99 10.63 0.13 3.06
CA PHE A 99 10.00 0.22 1.74
C PHE A 99 10.72 -0.68 0.73
N LEU A 100 9.92 -1.26 -0.17
CA LEU A 100 10.44 -2.00 -1.32
C LEU A 100 9.93 -1.35 -2.61
N ILE A 101 10.85 -1.12 -3.52
CA ILE A 101 10.54 -0.53 -4.83
C ILE A 101 10.73 -1.58 -5.93
N GLU A 102 9.72 -1.71 -6.78
CA GLU A 102 9.80 -2.44 -8.04
C GLU A 102 9.39 -1.51 -9.18
N GLY A 103 10.15 -1.50 -10.26
CA GLY A 103 9.88 -0.65 -11.42
C GLY A 103 10.48 0.75 -11.28
N ASN A 104 9.69 1.79 -11.52
CA ASN A 104 10.18 3.15 -11.75
C ASN A 104 9.97 4.13 -10.58
N TRP A 105 9.50 3.66 -9.44
CA TRP A 105 9.42 4.51 -8.25
C TRP A 105 10.82 4.90 -7.77
N LYS A 106 11.00 6.15 -7.36
CA LYS A 106 12.28 6.65 -6.83
C LYS A 106 12.07 7.81 -5.87
N LEU A 107 12.98 7.97 -4.92
CA LEU A 107 13.12 9.22 -4.19
C LEU A 107 13.57 10.30 -5.15
N SER A 108 12.98 11.47 -5.02
CA SER A 108 13.26 12.63 -5.87
C SER A 108 13.36 13.88 -5.02
N HIS A 109 14.29 14.74 -5.41
CA HIS A 109 14.32 16.13 -5.00
C HIS A 109 13.87 16.96 -6.19
N ARG A 110 13.17 18.04 -5.97
CA ARG A 110 12.79 18.93 -7.06
C ARG A 110 14.03 19.52 -7.73
N GLU A 111 14.38 19.01 -8.90
CA GLU A 111 15.54 19.47 -9.68
C GLU A 111 15.18 20.44 -10.80
N SER A 112 13.91 20.50 -11.19
CA SER A 112 13.45 21.34 -12.30
C SER A 112 12.07 21.96 -12.06
N ALA A 113 11.77 23.03 -12.79
CA ALA A 113 10.45 23.64 -12.76
C ALA A 113 9.34 22.80 -13.41
N ALA A 114 9.70 21.67 -14.04
CA ALA A 114 8.74 20.73 -14.62
C ALA A 114 8.18 19.75 -13.57
N GLU A 115 8.90 19.59 -12.45
CA GLU A 115 8.48 18.80 -11.31
C GLU A 115 7.58 19.61 -10.38
N PRO A 116 6.66 18.99 -9.64
CA PRO A 116 5.81 19.71 -8.72
C PRO A 116 6.62 20.42 -7.63
N GLU A 117 6.12 21.55 -7.16
CA GLU A 117 6.63 22.15 -5.93
C GLU A 117 6.37 21.22 -4.76
N MET A 118 7.21 21.29 -3.72
CA MET A 118 7.00 20.50 -2.51
C MET A 118 5.66 20.85 -1.86
N PRO A 119 4.99 19.90 -1.22
CA PRO A 119 3.72 20.17 -0.54
C PRO A 119 3.92 21.02 0.73
N ASP A 120 5.10 20.97 1.30
CA ASP A 120 5.50 21.65 2.53
C ASP A 120 6.94 22.20 2.45
N ASP A 121 7.59 22.40 3.60
CA ASP A 121 8.98 22.88 3.70
C ASP A 121 10.03 21.74 3.49
N GLY A 122 9.61 20.51 3.14
CA GLY A 122 10.48 19.38 2.86
C GLY A 122 11.30 19.56 1.57
N ASN A 123 12.19 18.61 1.32
CA ASN A 123 13.05 18.62 0.14
C ASN A 123 12.91 17.33 -0.69
N THR A 124 12.29 16.29 -0.13
CA THR A 124 12.27 14.96 -0.72
C THR A 124 10.85 14.40 -0.76
N TYR A 125 10.51 13.78 -1.84
CA TYR A 125 9.27 13.03 -2.02
C TYR A 125 9.58 11.73 -2.77
N ILE A 126 8.65 10.79 -2.79
CA ILE A 126 8.77 9.61 -3.63
C ILE A 126 7.84 9.72 -4.83
N GLY A 127 8.29 9.30 -6.01
CA GLY A 127 7.46 9.40 -7.19
C GLY A 127 7.85 8.50 -8.33
N ILE A 128 6.93 8.37 -9.25
CA ILE A 128 7.18 7.83 -10.57
C ILE A 128 7.46 8.97 -11.51
N ASP A 129 8.66 8.93 -12.07
CA ASP A 129 9.15 9.94 -12.95
C ASP A 129 8.31 10.07 -14.22
N GLY A 130 7.64 11.20 -14.27
CA GLY A 130 7.11 11.70 -15.52
C GLY A 130 7.96 12.81 -16.10
N GLY A 131 9.20 13.00 -15.69
CA GLY A 131 10.10 14.08 -16.14
C GLY A 131 10.29 14.19 -17.67
N GLN A 132 9.79 13.20 -18.38
CA GLN A 132 9.54 13.22 -19.83
C GLN A 132 8.02 13.27 -20.05
N SER A 133 7.60 13.93 -21.09
CA SER A 133 6.17 14.10 -21.43
C SER A 133 5.42 12.82 -21.77
N THR A 134 6.10 11.68 -21.84
CA THR A 134 5.53 10.37 -22.20
C THR A 134 6.29 9.25 -21.50
N PHE A 135 5.58 8.22 -21.07
CA PHE A 135 6.20 6.96 -20.65
C PHE A 135 6.62 6.17 -21.89
N GLU A 136 7.91 5.90 -22.02
CA GLU A 136 8.47 5.23 -23.23
C GLU A 136 8.05 3.77 -23.37
N LYS A 137 7.57 3.13 -22.30
CA LYS A 137 7.17 1.71 -22.27
C LYS A 137 6.05 1.47 -21.26
N ARG A 138 5.29 0.41 -21.47
CA ARG A 138 4.44 -0.18 -20.46
C ARG A 138 5.29 -0.73 -19.34
N VAL A 139 5.10 -0.20 -18.14
CA VAL A 139 5.84 -0.61 -16.95
C VAL A 139 4.88 -0.72 -15.79
N ASP A 140 4.85 -1.92 -15.22
CA ASP A 140 4.28 -2.11 -13.89
C ASP A 140 5.28 -1.61 -12.86
N SER A 141 4.82 -0.82 -11.92
CA SER A 141 5.67 -0.25 -10.89
C SER A 141 4.96 -0.26 -9.56
N TYR A 142 5.66 -0.74 -8.55
CA TYR A 142 5.11 -0.94 -7.21
C TYR A 142 5.99 -0.25 -6.17
N LEU A 143 5.35 0.45 -5.27
CA LEU A 143 5.94 0.94 -4.03
C LEU A 143 5.24 0.21 -2.89
N TYR A 144 5.93 -0.72 -2.26
CA TYR A 144 5.43 -1.43 -1.08
C TYR A 144 5.81 -0.65 0.18
N LEU A 145 4.85 -0.46 1.05
CA LEU A 145 5.08 0.04 2.39
C LEU A 145 5.68 -1.08 3.26
N PRO A 146 6.34 -0.73 4.37
CA PRO A 146 6.59 -1.72 5.41
C PRO A 146 5.30 -2.41 5.83
N PRO A 147 5.30 -3.71 6.17
CA PRO A 147 4.10 -4.41 6.63
C PRO A 147 3.44 -3.67 7.81
N VAL A 148 2.12 -3.54 7.78
CA VAL A 148 1.35 -2.83 8.82
C VAL A 148 0.79 -3.82 9.83
N ASP A 149 1.20 -3.70 11.08
CA ASP A 149 0.69 -4.51 12.19
C ASP A 149 -0.54 -3.84 12.81
N LEU A 150 -1.70 -4.42 12.59
CA LEU A 150 -3.00 -3.98 13.15
C LEU A 150 -3.52 -4.95 14.22
N SER A 151 -2.70 -5.87 14.73
CA SER A 151 -3.12 -6.90 15.69
C SER A 151 -3.54 -6.34 17.05
N ASP A 152 -3.03 -5.17 17.44
CA ASP A 152 -3.40 -4.49 18.69
C ASP A 152 -4.76 -3.77 18.61
N MET A 153 -5.37 -3.72 17.44
CA MET A 153 -6.67 -3.06 17.18
C MET A 153 -7.82 -4.06 17.30
N ASN A 154 -9.02 -3.56 17.51
CA ASN A 154 -10.23 -4.40 17.49
C ASN A 154 -10.86 -4.37 16.07
N GLU A 155 -11.62 -5.42 15.77
CA GLU A 155 -12.47 -5.40 14.57
C GLU A 155 -13.44 -4.22 14.63
N GLY A 156 -13.43 -3.39 13.57
CA GLY A 156 -14.26 -2.19 13.47
C GLY A 156 -13.62 -0.91 14.01
N ASP A 157 -12.39 -0.97 14.54
CA ASP A 157 -11.64 0.25 14.84
C ASP A 157 -11.30 1.01 13.55
N SER A 158 -11.28 2.33 13.63
CA SER A 158 -10.98 3.19 12.49
C SER A 158 -9.49 3.25 12.23
N VAL A 159 -9.08 2.94 11.00
CA VAL A 159 -7.70 3.04 10.52
C VAL A 159 -7.70 3.73 9.17
N PHE A 160 -6.83 4.70 9.00
CA PHE A 160 -6.72 5.47 7.77
C PHE A 160 -5.27 5.55 7.29
N LEU A 161 -5.08 5.45 5.98
CA LEU A 161 -3.86 5.83 5.27
C LEU A 161 -4.09 7.21 4.67
N SER A 162 -3.30 8.18 5.07
CA SER A 162 -3.30 9.52 4.46
C SER A 162 -1.99 9.76 3.74
N ALA A 163 -2.02 10.58 2.70
CA ALA A 163 -0.85 11.01 1.96
C ALA A 163 -1.10 12.33 1.24
N ASP A 164 -0.08 13.15 1.14
CA ASP A 164 -0.03 14.21 0.15
C ASP A 164 0.30 13.57 -1.20
N MET A 165 -0.56 13.81 -2.19
CA MET A 165 -0.43 13.22 -3.52
C MET A 165 -0.45 14.30 -4.60
N TYR A 166 0.46 14.17 -5.56
CA TYR A 166 0.42 14.94 -6.80
C TYR A 166 0.25 13.96 -7.96
N VAL A 167 -0.89 14.07 -8.65
CA VAL A 167 -1.20 13.24 -9.81
C VAL A 167 -1.18 14.11 -11.06
N GLY A 168 -0.13 13.97 -11.85
CA GLY A 168 0.11 14.82 -13.02
C GLY A 168 -0.04 14.15 -14.38
N PHE A 169 -0.40 12.86 -14.42
CA PHE A 169 -0.62 12.15 -15.67
C PHE A 169 -2.07 12.24 -16.12
N THR A 170 -2.25 12.13 -17.42
CA THR A 170 -3.57 12.04 -18.07
C THR A 170 -3.52 10.91 -19.08
N GLY A 171 -4.61 10.18 -19.23
CA GLY A 171 -4.71 9.11 -20.23
C GLY A 171 -5.17 7.80 -19.61
N ILE A 172 -4.53 6.70 -20.00
CA ILE A 172 -4.96 5.34 -19.67
C ILE A 172 -4.09 4.64 -18.62
N SER A 173 -3.19 5.37 -17.97
CA SER A 173 -2.42 4.83 -16.83
C SER A 173 -3.35 4.39 -15.71
N LEU A 174 -3.05 3.23 -15.12
CA LEU A 174 -3.74 2.73 -13.95
C LEU A 174 -2.95 3.10 -12.71
N SER A 175 -3.63 3.62 -11.71
CA SER A 175 -3.03 3.98 -10.42
C SER A 175 -3.95 3.54 -9.29
N GLU A 176 -3.43 2.70 -8.41
CA GLU A 176 -4.20 2.08 -7.36
C GLU A 176 -3.43 2.02 -6.05
N ILE A 177 -4.15 2.10 -4.95
CA ILE A 177 -3.70 1.66 -3.64
C ILE A 177 -4.26 0.26 -3.45
N GLN A 178 -3.40 -0.70 -3.15
CA GLN A 178 -3.76 -2.10 -3.03
C GLN A 178 -3.31 -2.66 -1.69
N ALA A 179 -4.05 -3.64 -1.18
CA ALA A 179 -3.79 -4.33 0.08
C ALA A 179 -3.85 -5.85 -0.10
N SER A 180 -3.04 -6.58 0.67
CA SER A 180 -3.00 -8.04 0.70
C SER A 180 -2.55 -8.54 2.07
N TYR A 181 -2.92 -9.77 2.44
CA TYR A 181 -2.37 -10.46 3.61
C TYR A 181 -1.32 -11.52 3.28
N THR A 182 -1.17 -11.90 2.02
CA THR A 182 -0.22 -12.92 1.60
C THR A 182 0.89 -12.38 0.71
N GLY A 183 0.60 -11.30 -0.04
CA GLY A 183 1.48 -10.79 -1.08
C GLY A 183 1.45 -11.60 -2.39
N ASP A 184 0.65 -12.67 -2.44
CA ASP A 184 0.46 -13.46 -3.66
C ASP A 184 -0.22 -12.61 -4.74
N GLU A 185 0.11 -12.85 -6.01
CA GLU A 185 -0.33 -12.02 -7.12
C GLU A 185 -1.87 -11.90 -7.21
N ASP A 186 -2.59 -12.96 -6.90
CA ASP A 186 -4.07 -13.02 -6.94
C ASP A 186 -4.76 -12.51 -5.66
N ASP A 187 -4.02 -12.16 -4.61
CA ASP A 187 -4.56 -11.74 -3.30
C ASP A 187 -4.60 -10.22 -3.10
N TRP A 188 -4.11 -9.45 -4.07
CA TRP A 188 -4.14 -7.99 -3.98
C TRP A 188 -5.52 -7.44 -4.29
N GLU A 189 -6.16 -6.82 -3.31
CA GLU A 189 -7.43 -6.11 -3.49
C GLU A 189 -7.22 -4.60 -3.59
N VAL A 190 -8.06 -3.97 -4.40
CA VAL A 190 -8.02 -2.51 -4.61
C VAL A 190 -8.68 -1.82 -3.43
N VAL A 191 -7.90 -1.06 -2.67
CA VAL A 191 -8.39 -0.14 -1.64
C VAL A 191 -8.97 1.11 -2.31
N TYR A 192 -8.21 1.69 -3.24
CA TYR A 192 -8.62 2.88 -3.97
C TYR A 192 -8.07 2.89 -5.39
N ASN A 193 -8.89 3.34 -6.36
CA ASN A 193 -8.51 3.47 -7.76
C ASN A 193 -8.52 4.93 -8.18
N LEU A 194 -7.35 5.55 -8.26
CA LEU A 194 -7.17 6.95 -8.61
C LEU A 194 -7.55 7.26 -10.07
N THR A 195 -7.45 6.27 -10.96
CA THR A 195 -7.76 6.45 -12.39
C THR A 195 -9.23 6.80 -12.63
N LYS A 196 -10.11 6.45 -11.70
CA LYS A 196 -11.56 6.73 -11.79
C LYS A 196 -11.94 8.09 -11.22
N ARG A 197 -10.99 8.84 -10.71
CA ARG A 197 -11.20 10.14 -10.08
C ARG A 197 -11.41 11.23 -11.14
N PRO A 198 -12.51 11.98 -11.13
CA PRO A 198 -12.81 12.97 -12.17
C PRO A 198 -11.97 14.26 -12.06
N ASP A 199 -11.30 14.51 -10.95
CA ASP A 199 -10.57 15.72 -10.60
C ASP A 199 -9.04 15.61 -10.76
N ILE A 200 -8.53 14.49 -11.26
CA ILE A 200 -7.09 14.26 -11.53
C ILE A 200 -6.42 15.31 -12.42
N THR A 201 -7.20 16.13 -13.12
CA THR A 201 -6.66 17.10 -14.09
C THR A 201 -5.99 18.34 -13.45
N GLU A 202 -6.10 18.55 -12.17
CA GLU A 202 -5.67 19.79 -11.53
C GLU A 202 -4.19 19.86 -11.14
N ARG A 203 -3.37 18.86 -11.40
CA ARG A 203 -1.91 18.89 -11.22
C ARG A 203 -1.45 19.72 -10.02
N LYS A 204 -1.93 19.39 -8.84
CA LYS A 204 -1.58 20.01 -7.56
C LYS A 204 -1.42 18.96 -6.49
N TRP A 205 -0.70 19.28 -5.45
CA TRP A 205 -0.71 18.47 -4.25
C TRP A 205 -2.09 18.51 -3.59
N GLU A 206 -2.57 17.34 -3.22
CA GLU A 206 -3.82 17.16 -2.47
C GLU A 206 -3.57 16.18 -1.35
N HIS A 207 -4.03 16.53 -0.16
CA HIS A 207 -4.06 15.60 0.96
C HIS A 207 -5.23 14.64 0.77
N ASN A 208 -4.95 13.34 0.82
CA ASN A 208 -5.96 12.32 0.57
C ASN A 208 -5.93 11.28 1.69
N THR A 209 -7.12 10.83 2.10
CA THR A 209 -7.29 9.86 3.18
C THR A 209 -8.10 8.67 2.68
N TYR A 210 -7.64 7.46 3.01
CA TYR A 210 -8.23 6.20 2.57
C TYR A 210 -8.48 5.28 3.76
N SER A 211 -9.70 4.77 3.89
CA SER A 211 -10.06 3.87 5.00
C SER A 211 -9.43 2.49 4.83
N LEU A 212 -8.73 2.07 5.88
CA LEU A 212 -8.22 0.71 6.06
C LEU A 212 -8.96 -0.03 7.18
N SER A 213 -10.05 0.54 7.69
CA SER A 213 -10.77 0.05 8.89
C SER A 213 -11.26 -1.39 8.75
N LYS A 214 -11.54 -1.86 7.53
CA LYS A 214 -11.93 -3.26 7.28
C LYS A 214 -10.84 -4.27 7.59
N TYR A 215 -9.58 -3.82 7.75
CA TYR A 215 -8.43 -4.66 8.05
C TYR A 215 -8.06 -4.66 9.52
N ALA A 216 -8.69 -3.80 10.34
CA ALA A 216 -8.41 -3.70 11.77
C ALA A 216 -8.70 -5.02 12.50
N GLY A 217 -7.90 -5.34 13.51
CA GLY A 217 -8.06 -6.53 14.35
C GLY A 217 -7.58 -7.84 13.73
N ASN A 218 -6.93 -7.80 12.57
CA ASN A 218 -6.32 -9.00 12.00
C ASN A 218 -4.94 -9.25 12.60
N SER A 219 -4.67 -10.50 12.97
CA SER A 219 -3.37 -10.93 13.51
C SER A 219 -2.25 -11.01 12.48
N LYS A 220 -2.59 -11.02 11.19
CA LYS A 220 -1.59 -11.02 10.11
C LYS A 220 -1.24 -9.60 9.72
N PRO A 221 0.03 -9.30 9.48
CA PRO A 221 0.43 -8.00 8.95
C PRO A 221 -0.28 -7.71 7.62
N LEU A 222 -0.75 -6.48 7.48
CA LEU A 222 -1.33 -5.99 6.24
C LEU A 222 -0.22 -5.48 5.33
N LEU A 223 -0.14 -5.99 4.12
CA LEU A 223 0.75 -5.49 3.09
C LEU A 223 0.01 -4.42 2.28
N LEU A 224 0.65 -3.28 2.09
CA LEU A 224 0.12 -2.16 1.31
C LEU A 224 1.08 -1.82 0.18
N ARG A 225 0.55 -1.49 -1.00
CA ARG A 225 1.35 -0.97 -2.10
C ARG A 225 0.63 0.09 -2.90
N PHE A 226 1.39 1.02 -3.43
CA PHE A 226 0.98 1.92 -4.51
C PHE A 226 1.37 1.27 -5.82
N TYR A 227 0.39 0.94 -6.63
CA TYR A 227 0.56 0.34 -7.94
C TYR A 227 0.35 1.37 -9.04
N PHE A 228 1.29 1.46 -9.95
CA PHE A 228 1.20 2.29 -11.15
C PHE A 228 1.53 1.46 -12.38
N PHE A 229 0.63 1.50 -13.35
CA PHE A 229 0.84 0.97 -14.68
C PHE A 229 0.92 2.12 -15.68
N GLY A 230 2.13 2.43 -16.14
CA GLY A 230 2.36 3.44 -17.15
C GLY A 230 2.11 2.90 -18.56
N HIS A 231 1.52 3.72 -19.39
CA HIS A 231 1.25 3.40 -20.80
C HIS A 231 1.98 4.37 -21.73
N ASP A 232 2.49 3.89 -22.86
CA ASP A 232 3.24 4.66 -23.85
C ASP A 232 2.46 5.81 -24.51
N ALA A 233 1.14 5.82 -24.39
CA ALA A 233 0.27 6.90 -24.87
C ALA A 233 -0.03 7.97 -23.82
N ASP A 234 0.40 7.77 -22.57
CA ASP A 234 0.13 8.72 -21.51
C ASP A 234 1.12 9.88 -21.53
N SER A 235 0.61 11.04 -21.21
CA SER A 235 1.43 12.24 -21.05
C SER A 235 1.19 12.87 -19.70
N GLY A 236 2.22 13.36 -19.08
CA GLY A 236 2.07 14.03 -17.78
C GLY A 236 3.36 14.06 -16.97
N VAL A 237 3.23 14.59 -15.75
CA VAL A 237 4.37 14.79 -14.85
C VAL A 237 4.63 13.56 -13.98
N GLY A 238 3.66 12.67 -13.80
CA GLY A 238 3.82 11.47 -13.01
C GLY A 238 2.94 11.45 -11.76
N TRP A 239 3.22 10.52 -10.87
CA TRP A 239 2.57 10.38 -9.58
C TRP A 239 3.60 10.51 -8.47
N TYR A 240 3.38 11.44 -7.57
CA TYR A 240 4.27 11.75 -6.46
C TYR A 240 3.53 11.67 -5.15
N LEU A 241 4.21 11.20 -4.10
CA LEU A 241 3.70 10.98 -2.76
C LEU A 241 4.63 11.63 -1.76
N ASP A 242 4.05 12.21 -0.73
CA ASP A 242 4.74 12.74 0.43
C ASP A 242 3.85 12.62 1.68
N ASN A 243 4.41 12.84 2.85
CA ASN A 243 3.68 12.88 4.13
C ASN A 243 2.71 11.70 4.30
N LEU A 244 3.21 10.47 4.10
CA LEU A 244 2.43 9.27 4.37
C LEU A 244 2.15 9.15 5.88
N GLU A 245 0.90 8.91 6.23
CA GLU A 245 0.47 8.74 7.62
C GLU A 245 -0.49 7.56 7.76
N LEU A 246 -0.28 6.74 8.79
CA LEU A 246 -1.26 5.79 9.27
C LEU A 246 -1.74 6.25 10.65
N ASP A 247 -3.05 6.47 10.80
CA ASP A 247 -3.65 6.93 12.04
C ASP A 247 -5.01 6.25 12.29
N THR A 248 -5.47 6.35 13.53
CA THR A 248 -6.79 5.86 13.97
C THR A 248 -7.92 6.87 13.75
N ALA A 249 -7.58 8.11 13.41
CA ALA A 249 -8.55 9.15 13.07
C ALA A 249 -8.15 9.77 11.71
N GLY A 250 -9.12 10.06 10.89
CA GLY A 250 -8.91 10.92 9.73
C GLY A 250 -8.35 12.26 10.20
N SER A 251 -7.27 12.72 9.59
CA SER A 251 -6.54 13.90 10.05
C SER A 251 -7.26 15.23 9.79
N GLU A 252 -8.33 15.22 9.01
CA GLU A 252 -9.01 16.43 8.60
C GLU A 252 -10.44 16.55 9.17
N ILE A 253 -10.81 17.81 9.43
CA ILE A 253 -12.20 18.13 9.73
C ILE A 253 -13.02 17.88 8.47
N PRO A 254 -14.13 17.11 8.54
CA PRO A 254 -14.96 16.80 7.39
C PRO A 254 -15.29 18.04 6.57
N GLU A 255 -15.23 17.91 5.24
CA GLU A 255 -15.60 18.99 4.33
C GLU A 255 -16.99 19.52 4.63
N LYS A 256 -17.16 20.79 4.37
CA LYS A 256 -18.43 21.43 4.60
C LYS A 256 -19.52 20.84 3.69
N VAL A 257 -20.56 20.29 4.28
CA VAL A 257 -21.76 19.87 3.56
C VAL A 257 -22.29 21.03 2.71
N THR A 258 -22.51 20.77 1.43
CA THR A 258 -22.99 21.76 0.45
C THR A 258 -24.38 21.41 -0.06
N GLY A 259 -24.99 22.33 -0.79
CA GLY A 259 -26.27 22.09 -1.43
C GLY A 259 -27.46 21.88 -0.47
N LEU A 260 -27.33 22.27 0.81
CA LEU A 260 -28.42 22.14 1.78
C LEU A 260 -29.68 22.88 1.30
N LYS A 261 -30.77 22.16 1.16
CA LYS A 261 -32.09 22.66 0.78
C LYS A 261 -33.14 22.10 1.71
N ALA A 262 -34.13 22.93 2.03
CA ALA A 262 -35.30 22.54 2.82
C ALA A 262 -36.57 22.93 2.04
N VAL A 263 -37.42 21.96 1.77
CA VAL A 263 -38.67 22.16 1.05
C VAL A 263 -39.83 21.57 1.84
N VAL A 264 -40.89 22.35 2.03
CA VAL A 264 -42.10 21.86 2.68
C VAL A 264 -43.01 21.28 1.62
N ASP A 265 -43.44 20.05 1.78
CA ASP A 265 -44.42 19.39 0.93
C ASP A 265 -45.62 18.86 1.75
N GLN A 266 -46.49 18.06 1.11
CA GLN A 266 -47.66 17.49 1.78
C GLN A 266 -47.33 16.44 2.84
N LYS A 267 -46.08 15.94 2.87
CA LYS A 267 -45.57 14.93 3.83
C LYS A 267 -44.78 15.55 4.97
N GLY A 268 -44.41 16.83 4.87
CA GLY A 268 -43.67 17.55 5.87
C GLY A 268 -42.48 18.35 5.31
N LEU A 269 -41.41 18.48 6.08
CA LEU A 269 -40.17 19.15 5.69
C LEU A 269 -39.21 18.12 5.09
N CYS A 270 -38.92 18.25 3.80
CA CYS A 270 -37.91 17.48 3.12
C CYS A 270 -36.58 18.26 3.13
N ILE A 271 -35.52 17.64 3.60
CA ILE A 271 -34.17 18.21 3.62
C ILE A 271 -33.31 17.40 2.66
N SER A 272 -32.58 18.09 1.79
CA SER A 272 -31.60 17.48 0.90
C SER A 272 -30.28 18.25 0.94
N PHE A 273 -29.18 17.54 0.75
CA PHE A 273 -27.82 18.08 0.71
C PHE A 273 -26.92 17.19 -0.16
N VAL A 274 -25.75 17.72 -0.56
CA VAL A 274 -24.73 16.93 -1.22
C VAL A 274 -23.91 16.25 -0.13
N LYS A 275 -23.81 14.92 -0.21
CA LYS A 275 -22.98 14.13 0.71
C LYS A 275 -21.51 14.49 0.51
N VAL A 276 -20.76 14.46 1.60
CA VAL A 276 -19.32 14.51 1.59
C VAL A 276 -18.80 13.12 1.27
N GLU A 277 -17.85 13.01 0.37
CA GLU A 277 -17.29 11.72 -0.08
C GLU A 277 -16.00 11.35 0.69
N GLU A 278 -15.88 11.76 1.93
CA GLU A 278 -14.76 11.39 2.79
C GLU A 278 -14.99 10.01 3.43
N PRO A 279 -13.94 9.18 3.49
CA PRO A 279 -14.06 7.80 3.95
C PRO A 279 -14.37 7.67 5.44
N ASP A 280 -14.03 8.67 6.24
CA ASP A 280 -14.16 8.73 7.69
C ASP A 280 -15.48 9.37 8.17
N VAL A 281 -16.32 9.85 7.26
CA VAL A 281 -17.67 10.29 7.61
C VAL A 281 -18.54 9.08 7.95
N GLU A 282 -18.98 8.96 9.18
CA GLU A 282 -19.85 7.87 9.65
C GLU A 282 -21.34 8.20 9.48
N ASN A 283 -21.71 9.43 9.81
CA ASN A 283 -23.10 9.85 9.81
C ASN A 283 -23.25 11.37 9.63
N TYR A 284 -24.48 11.78 9.34
CA TYR A 284 -24.88 13.18 9.24
C TYR A 284 -25.88 13.48 10.33
N ARG A 285 -25.57 14.43 11.21
CA ARG A 285 -26.48 14.93 12.23
C ARG A 285 -27.24 16.12 11.73
N ILE A 286 -28.56 16.04 11.69
CA ILE A 286 -29.46 17.13 11.30
C ILE A 286 -29.97 17.81 12.56
N GLU A 287 -29.70 19.09 12.69
CA GLU A 287 -30.14 19.93 13.79
C GLU A 287 -31.02 21.07 13.28
N ARG A 288 -31.97 21.49 14.10
CA ARG A 288 -32.76 22.69 13.83
C ARG A 288 -32.74 23.62 15.02
N ARG A 289 -33.01 24.88 14.79
CA ARG A 289 -33.31 25.87 15.83
C ARG A 289 -34.39 26.85 15.36
N SER A 290 -35.15 27.39 16.30
CA SER A 290 -35.95 28.60 16.08
C SER A 290 -35.12 29.85 16.39
N ALA A 291 -35.64 31.06 16.09
CA ALA A 291 -34.87 32.31 16.20
C ALA A 291 -34.23 32.55 17.58
N ASP A 292 -34.88 32.05 18.61
CA ASP A 292 -34.49 32.29 20.02
C ASP A 292 -34.17 31.01 20.80
N SER A 293 -33.85 29.89 20.10
CA SER A 293 -33.51 28.60 20.73
C SER A 293 -32.10 28.12 20.37
N GLU A 294 -31.57 27.22 21.21
CA GLU A 294 -30.40 26.42 20.88
C GLU A 294 -30.72 25.42 19.73
N PHE A 295 -29.67 24.88 19.13
CA PHE A 295 -29.84 23.79 18.16
C PHE A 295 -30.29 22.52 18.89
N GLU A 296 -31.27 21.83 18.29
CA GLU A 296 -31.74 20.52 18.74
C GLU A 296 -31.59 19.51 17.61
N GLU A 297 -31.09 18.33 17.93
CA GLU A 297 -31.00 17.22 16.99
C GLU A 297 -32.41 16.75 16.60
N VAL A 298 -32.64 16.62 15.29
CA VAL A 298 -33.92 16.13 14.74
C VAL A 298 -33.76 14.80 14.00
N ALA A 299 -32.57 14.50 13.50
CA ALA A 299 -32.29 13.23 12.86
C ALA A 299 -30.78 12.94 12.83
N MET A 300 -30.45 11.65 12.84
CA MET A 300 -29.14 11.10 12.51
C MET A 300 -29.30 10.23 11.28
N LEU A 301 -28.51 10.47 10.24
CA LEU A 301 -28.50 9.71 9.02
C LEU A 301 -27.18 8.99 8.86
N ASP A 302 -27.23 7.69 8.58
CA ASP A 302 -26.05 6.92 8.18
C ASP A 302 -25.44 7.47 6.88
N LYS A 303 -24.13 7.37 6.73
CA LYS A 303 -23.44 7.83 5.50
C LYS A 303 -24.03 7.21 4.23
N ASP A 304 -24.52 5.98 4.31
CA ASP A 304 -25.08 5.22 3.21
C ASP A 304 -26.62 5.39 3.08
N ALA A 305 -27.23 6.22 3.94
CA ALA A 305 -28.66 6.44 3.90
C ALA A 305 -29.08 6.92 2.50
N LYS A 306 -29.99 6.17 1.90
CA LYS A 306 -30.68 6.55 0.66
C LYS A 306 -31.94 7.33 1.04
N GLU A 307 -32.34 8.28 0.18
CA GLU A 307 -33.55 9.09 0.34
C GLU A 307 -34.78 8.27 0.73
#